data_40688ac4f08dd38ccc392fa9ca597ff8
#
_entry.id   40688ac4f08dd38ccc392fa9ca597ff8
#
_cell.length_a   1.000
_cell.length_b   1.000
_cell.length_c   1.000
_cell.angle_alpha   90.00
_cell.angle_beta   90.00
_cell.angle_gamma   90.00
#
_symmetry.space_group_name_H-M   'P 1'
#
loop_
_entity.id
_entity.type
_entity.pdbx_description
1 polymer ?
#
loop_
_entity_poly.entity_id
_entity_poly.type
_entity_poly.pdbx_seq_one_letter_code
_entity_poly.pdbx_strand_id
1 'polypeptide(L)'
;MIRSMLVVASLLTASVSWAQSDDGTGSLAADMVAAARALLDSVRGEPEFSEVLRNYSMEDELLLAADSAEKRNWTYWPTERAGLKFDLMHAKHRALAQELLWTLLSPKGYHKLLNVMQLECVLAAVSSTGFPRGIEDYTLTLFGEPAADAPWAWRLEGHHASLNISVVPGGGISVTPTFLGTDPAEIPSGPLAGVRVLRVEEDLGRALVASLSDGQRAAAILAGDADYNAKFGYTYAYDAPWDLHASNILKDPSEWERWKTELTPDGIAFADLDGAQQAMLVELLDEVFATYRPEVAASYRESLNLDELHFAWIGGLEKNEPHYYRIQTGDFLFEYDNVQGNGNHVHAVWRSRSGDFGDDLLRRHYAQAH
;
A
#
# COMPACT_ATOMS: atom_id res chain seq x y z
N MET A 1 -19.16 -29.74 -62.85
CA MET A 1 -19.88 -29.94 -61.60
C MET A 1 -18.83 -29.94 -60.47
N ILE A 2 -18.60 -28.81 -59.89
CA ILE A 2 -17.67 -28.64 -58.76
C ILE A 2 -18.54 -28.30 -57.56
N ARG A 3 -18.61 -29.20 -56.55
CA ARG A 3 -19.32 -29.00 -55.28
C ARG A 3 -18.39 -28.22 -54.34
N SER A 4 -18.76 -26.99 -54.05
CA SER A 4 -18.16 -26.21 -52.97
C SER A 4 -18.60 -26.76 -51.63
N MET A 5 -17.64 -27.19 -50.83
CA MET A 5 -17.83 -27.53 -49.41
C MET A 5 -17.65 -26.26 -48.59
N LEU A 6 -18.74 -25.78 -48.00
CA LEU A 6 -18.66 -24.75 -46.94
C LEU A 6 -18.20 -25.44 -45.66
N VAL A 7 -17.03 -25.04 -45.16
CA VAL A 7 -16.57 -25.34 -43.82
C VAL A 7 -17.10 -24.24 -42.88
N VAL A 8 -18.10 -24.58 -42.07
CA VAL A 8 -18.57 -23.76 -40.98
C VAL A 8 -17.61 -23.96 -39.81
N ALA A 9 -16.75 -23.01 -39.57
CA ALA A 9 -15.93 -22.95 -38.37
C ALA A 9 -16.79 -22.49 -37.20
N SER A 10 -17.19 -23.43 -36.33
CA SER A 10 -17.81 -23.12 -35.05
C SER A 10 -16.76 -22.50 -34.11
N LEU A 11 -16.82 -21.22 -33.90
CA LEU A 11 -16.12 -20.54 -32.80
C LEU A 11 -16.77 -20.95 -31.48
N LEU A 12 -16.18 -21.93 -30.82
CA LEU A 12 -16.44 -22.18 -29.39
C LEU A 12 -15.85 -21.05 -28.60
N THR A 13 -16.68 -20.06 -28.25
CA THR A 13 -16.36 -19.13 -27.17
C THR A 13 -16.40 -19.93 -25.87
N ALA A 14 -15.22 -20.31 -25.39
CA ALA A 14 -15.06 -20.78 -24.02
C ALA A 14 -15.39 -19.60 -23.12
N SER A 15 -16.63 -19.58 -22.59
CA SER A 15 -16.95 -18.79 -21.42
C SER A 15 -16.10 -19.35 -20.28
N VAL A 16 -15.03 -18.67 -19.91
CA VAL A 16 -14.34 -18.91 -18.66
C VAL A 16 -15.31 -18.53 -17.56
N SER A 17 -16.05 -19.52 -17.07
CA SER A 17 -16.77 -19.42 -15.82
C SER A 17 -15.71 -19.31 -14.74
N TRP A 18 -15.49 -18.09 -14.24
CA TRP A 18 -14.84 -17.89 -12.96
C TRP A 18 -15.79 -18.46 -11.90
N ALA A 19 -15.68 -19.76 -11.65
CA ALA A 19 -16.15 -20.29 -10.38
C ALA A 19 -15.42 -19.45 -9.31
N GLN A 20 -16.18 -18.80 -8.42
CA GLN A 20 -15.64 -18.27 -7.18
C GLN A 20 -14.90 -19.44 -6.51
N SER A 21 -13.58 -19.44 -6.64
CA SER A 21 -12.74 -20.26 -5.78
C SER A 21 -13.02 -19.75 -4.38
N ASP A 22 -13.39 -20.65 -3.48
CA ASP A 22 -13.42 -20.37 -2.05
C ASP A 22 -11.94 -20.22 -1.62
N ASP A 23 -11.38 -19.05 -1.90
CA ASP A 23 -9.99 -18.68 -1.63
C ASP A 23 -9.81 -18.19 -0.19
N GLY A 24 -10.83 -18.33 0.65
CA GLY A 24 -10.84 -17.88 2.03
C GLY A 24 -11.10 -16.36 2.21
N THR A 25 -11.12 -15.57 1.14
CA THR A 25 -11.35 -14.11 1.25
C THR A 25 -12.78 -13.79 1.69
N GLY A 26 -13.75 -14.63 1.35
CA GLY A 26 -15.13 -14.48 1.82
C GLY A 26 -15.27 -14.60 3.34
N SER A 27 -14.53 -15.50 3.98
CA SER A 27 -14.45 -15.61 5.43
C SER A 27 -13.76 -14.38 6.03
N LEU A 28 -12.66 -13.94 5.42
CA LEU A 28 -11.88 -12.79 5.85
C LEU A 28 -12.70 -11.48 5.78
N ALA A 29 -13.48 -11.28 4.71
CA ALA A 29 -14.38 -10.13 4.59
C ALA A 29 -15.46 -10.14 5.69
N ALA A 30 -16.00 -11.31 6.05
CA ALA A 30 -16.97 -11.45 7.13
C ALA A 30 -16.36 -11.11 8.50
N ASP A 31 -15.14 -11.57 8.77
CA ASP A 31 -14.40 -11.24 9.99
C ASP A 31 -14.13 -9.73 10.10
N MET A 32 -13.75 -9.09 8.99
CA MET A 32 -13.58 -7.62 8.94
C MET A 32 -14.89 -6.87 9.22
N VAL A 33 -16.01 -7.31 8.62
CA VAL A 33 -17.34 -6.73 8.91
C VAL A 33 -17.68 -6.84 10.38
N ALA A 34 -17.47 -8.01 10.99
CA ALA A 34 -17.74 -8.24 12.41
C ALA A 34 -16.90 -7.33 13.32
N ALA A 35 -15.58 -7.26 13.05
CA ALA A 35 -14.66 -6.42 13.83
C ALA A 35 -14.96 -4.92 13.69
N ALA A 36 -15.22 -4.46 12.46
CA ALA A 36 -15.53 -3.06 12.17
C ALA A 36 -16.88 -2.65 12.81
N ARG A 37 -17.90 -3.51 12.76
CA ARG A 37 -19.19 -3.28 13.45
C ARG A 37 -19.02 -3.23 14.96
N ALA A 38 -18.26 -4.14 15.54
CA ALA A 38 -18.00 -4.14 16.98
C ALA A 38 -17.36 -2.83 17.44
N LEU A 39 -16.41 -2.30 16.68
CA LEU A 39 -15.82 -0.98 16.94
C LEU A 39 -16.85 0.14 16.81
N LEU A 40 -17.58 0.19 15.69
CA LEU A 40 -18.58 1.23 15.42
C LEU A 40 -19.71 1.24 16.47
N ASP A 41 -20.25 0.08 16.82
CA ASP A 41 -21.28 -0.04 17.84
C ASP A 41 -20.76 0.35 19.23
N SER A 42 -19.47 0.11 19.50
CA SER A 42 -18.85 0.52 20.76
C SER A 42 -18.71 2.04 20.88
N VAL A 43 -18.40 2.75 19.79
CA VAL A 43 -18.33 4.23 19.84
C VAL A 43 -19.70 4.88 19.83
N ARG A 44 -20.71 4.29 19.17
CA ARG A 44 -22.10 4.73 19.22
C ARG A 44 -22.73 4.71 20.61
N GLY A 45 -22.26 3.81 21.46
CA GLY A 45 -22.73 3.69 22.84
C GLY A 45 -22.09 4.66 23.83
N GLU A 46 -21.11 5.46 23.40
CA GLU A 46 -20.44 6.41 24.28
C GLU A 46 -21.22 7.73 24.39
N PRO A 47 -21.32 8.30 25.60
CA PRO A 47 -21.82 9.65 25.77
C PRO A 47 -20.85 10.65 25.12
N GLU A 48 -21.40 11.69 24.51
CA GLU A 48 -20.62 12.81 23.95
C GLU A 48 -19.53 13.24 24.95
N PHE A 49 -18.30 13.38 24.47
CA PHE A 49 -17.17 13.77 25.31
C PHE A 49 -17.44 15.12 25.99
N SER A 50 -17.39 15.12 27.30
CA SER A 50 -17.36 16.19 28.30
C SER A 50 -17.58 17.65 27.83
N GLU A 51 -17.95 18.55 28.79
CA GLU A 51 -18.20 19.99 28.60
C GLU A 51 -17.10 20.77 27.81
N VAL A 52 -15.91 20.20 27.62
CA VAL A 52 -14.78 20.82 26.90
C VAL A 52 -14.82 20.57 25.41
N LEU A 53 -15.43 19.43 24.97
CA LEU A 53 -15.53 19.04 23.55
C LEU A 53 -17.02 18.94 23.14
N ARG A 54 -17.78 19.97 23.43
CA ARG A 54 -19.25 20.06 23.29
C ARG A 54 -19.75 19.83 21.86
N ASN A 55 -19.31 19.22 20.99
CA ASN A 55 -19.83 18.79 19.68
C ASN A 55 -18.92 17.71 19.06
N TYR A 56 -18.17 16.98 19.88
CA TYR A 56 -17.31 15.92 19.38
C TYR A 56 -18.04 14.59 19.48
N SER A 57 -18.30 13.99 18.33
CA SER A 57 -18.86 12.64 18.20
C SER A 57 -17.78 11.70 17.71
N MET A 58 -17.45 10.67 18.49
CA MET A 58 -16.51 9.62 18.05
C MET A 58 -17.03 8.87 16.82
N GLU A 59 -18.36 8.75 16.67
CA GLU A 59 -18.97 8.16 15.49
C GLU A 59 -18.75 9.01 14.25
N ASP A 60 -18.99 10.33 14.35
CA ASP A 60 -18.82 11.25 13.20
C ASP A 60 -17.36 11.34 12.74
N GLU A 61 -16.41 11.16 13.65
CA GLU A 61 -14.99 11.06 13.29
C GLU A 61 -14.65 9.70 12.66
N LEU A 62 -15.19 8.60 13.22
CA LEU A 62 -14.88 7.25 12.75
C LEU A 62 -15.55 6.96 11.41
N LEU A 63 -16.83 7.35 11.22
CA LEU A 63 -17.67 6.93 10.09
C LEU A 63 -17.95 8.09 9.13
N LEU A 64 -17.45 7.97 7.93
CA LEU A 64 -17.74 8.88 6.81
C LEU A 64 -18.65 8.19 5.77
N ALA A 65 -19.26 8.99 4.90
CA ALA A 65 -20.06 8.45 3.79
C ALA A 65 -19.20 7.56 2.86
N ALA A 66 -19.78 6.50 2.31
CA ALA A 66 -19.08 5.57 1.43
C ALA A 66 -18.49 6.20 0.17
N ASP A 67 -19.12 7.28 -0.32
CA ASP A 67 -18.74 8.08 -1.49
C ASP A 67 -17.96 9.36 -1.11
N SER A 68 -17.55 9.48 0.14
CA SER A 68 -16.75 10.63 0.60
C SER A 68 -15.48 10.78 -0.23
N ALA A 69 -15.21 12.00 -0.71
CA ALA A 69 -13.98 12.36 -1.39
C ALA A 69 -12.74 12.10 -0.51
N GLU A 70 -12.93 12.14 0.82
CA GLU A 70 -11.88 11.86 1.80
C GLU A 70 -11.30 10.44 1.66
N LYS A 71 -12.06 9.47 1.13
CA LYS A 71 -11.56 8.12 0.84
C LYS A 71 -10.30 8.12 -0.02
N ARG A 72 -10.15 9.10 -0.93
CA ARG A 72 -8.99 9.24 -1.82
C ARG A 72 -7.96 10.26 -1.33
N ASN A 73 -8.27 11.03 -0.29
CA ASN A 73 -7.38 12.04 0.29
C ASN A 73 -6.48 11.45 1.38
N TRP A 74 -5.75 10.39 1.05
CA TRP A 74 -4.82 9.77 1.97
C TRP A 74 -3.50 10.53 2.07
N THR A 75 -2.82 10.42 3.22
CA THR A 75 -1.53 11.06 3.45
C THR A 75 -0.70 10.28 4.47
N TYR A 76 0.62 10.33 4.33
CA TYR A 76 1.58 9.78 5.29
C TYR A 76 2.39 10.89 6.00
N TRP A 77 2.03 12.13 5.79
CA TRP A 77 2.68 13.29 6.41
C TRP A 77 2.24 13.50 7.85
N PRO A 78 3.07 14.15 8.70
CA PRO A 78 2.66 14.56 10.05
C PRO A 78 1.71 15.77 10.00
N THR A 79 0.48 15.54 9.57
CA THR A 79 -0.57 16.55 9.40
C THR A 79 -1.87 16.08 10.00
N GLU A 80 -2.81 16.99 10.21
CA GLU A 80 -4.18 16.64 10.59
C GLU A 80 -4.85 15.80 9.50
N ARG A 81 -5.66 14.82 9.92
CA ARG A 81 -6.34 13.85 9.08
C ARG A 81 -7.78 13.67 9.53
N ALA A 82 -8.64 13.26 8.61
CA ALA A 82 -9.94 12.72 8.97
C ALA A 82 -9.78 11.36 9.68
N GLY A 83 -10.72 11.04 10.53
CA GLY A 83 -10.76 9.79 11.25
C GLY A 83 -10.64 9.95 12.76
N LEU A 84 -11.06 8.91 13.48
CA LEU A 84 -10.98 8.86 14.93
C LEU A 84 -9.52 8.59 15.35
N LYS A 85 -8.90 9.56 16.03
CA LYS A 85 -7.52 9.43 16.54
C LYS A 85 -7.44 8.43 17.69
N PHE A 86 -6.34 7.70 17.76
CA PHE A 86 -6.11 6.72 18.83
C PHE A 86 -5.97 7.37 20.20
N ASP A 87 -5.48 8.62 20.31
CA ASP A 87 -5.43 9.35 21.56
C ASP A 87 -6.83 9.66 22.13
N LEU A 88 -7.84 9.80 21.28
CA LEU A 88 -9.23 10.03 21.66
C LEU A 88 -10.00 8.73 21.96
N MET A 89 -9.43 7.58 21.63
CA MET A 89 -10.03 6.27 21.89
C MET A 89 -9.82 5.84 23.34
N HIS A 90 -10.86 5.36 24.00
CA HIS A 90 -10.70 4.57 25.23
C HIS A 90 -9.98 3.24 24.95
N ALA A 91 -9.45 2.61 25.99
CA ALA A 91 -8.71 1.34 25.87
C ALA A 91 -9.52 0.24 25.15
N LYS A 92 -10.84 0.17 25.38
CA LYS A 92 -11.73 -0.80 24.69
C LYS A 92 -11.80 -0.53 23.17
N HIS A 93 -11.87 0.75 22.76
CA HIS A 93 -11.93 1.11 21.33
C HIS A 93 -10.61 0.82 20.64
N ARG A 94 -9.47 1.11 21.30
CA ARG A 94 -8.14 0.75 20.77
C ARG A 94 -7.99 -0.76 20.58
N ALA A 95 -8.52 -1.57 21.53
CA ALA A 95 -8.51 -3.02 21.39
C ALA A 95 -9.32 -3.47 20.17
N LEU A 96 -10.54 -2.93 19.98
CA LEU A 96 -11.38 -3.25 18.82
C LEU A 96 -10.78 -2.76 17.49
N ALA A 97 -10.13 -1.60 17.49
CA ALA A 97 -9.37 -1.12 16.32
C ALA A 97 -8.22 -2.07 15.97
N GLN A 98 -7.49 -2.56 16.97
CA GLN A 98 -6.44 -3.57 16.77
C GLN A 98 -6.99 -4.91 16.27
N GLU A 99 -8.17 -5.33 16.75
CA GLU A 99 -8.86 -6.52 16.23
C GLU A 99 -9.19 -6.36 14.74
N LEU A 100 -9.68 -5.19 14.32
CA LEU A 100 -9.91 -4.92 12.89
C LEU A 100 -8.62 -5.03 12.07
N LEU A 101 -7.51 -4.44 12.52
CA LEU A 101 -6.20 -4.58 11.87
C LEU A 101 -5.76 -6.05 11.79
N TRP A 102 -5.97 -6.80 12.85
CA TRP A 102 -5.60 -8.22 12.95
C TRP A 102 -6.41 -9.12 12.02
N THR A 103 -7.63 -8.73 11.64
CA THR A 103 -8.40 -9.50 10.66
C THR A 103 -7.73 -9.54 9.28
N LEU A 104 -6.96 -8.52 8.92
CA LEU A 104 -6.41 -8.36 7.56
C LEU A 104 -4.90 -8.54 7.49
N LEU A 105 -4.16 -8.03 8.48
CA LEU A 105 -2.71 -8.08 8.48
C LEU A 105 -2.22 -9.49 8.87
N SER A 106 -1.14 -9.94 8.22
CA SER A 106 -0.40 -11.09 8.71
C SER A 106 0.25 -10.76 10.06
N PRO A 107 0.68 -11.75 10.86
CA PRO A 107 1.48 -11.47 12.07
C PRO A 107 2.72 -10.61 11.75
N LYS A 108 3.38 -10.85 10.61
CA LYS A 108 4.52 -10.08 10.13
C LYS A 108 4.14 -8.64 9.81
N GLY A 109 3.08 -8.44 9.02
CA GLY A 109 2.58 -7.12 8.65
C GLY A 109 2.09 -6.31 9.84
N TYR A 110 1.39 -6.95 10.79
CA TYR A 110 0.96 -6.31 12.02
C TYR A 110 2.15 -5.82 12.86
N HIS A 111 3.18 -6.66 13.04
CA HIS A 111 4.39 -6.25 13.73
C HIS A 111 5.16 -5.17 12.97
N LYS A 112 5.21 -5.24 11.64
CA LYS A 112 5.83 -4.21 10.80
C LYS A 112 5.14 -2.85 11.01
N LEU A 113 3.81 -2.81 10.94
CA LEU A 113 3.01 -1.62 11.21
C LEU A 113 3.25 -1.07 12.62
N LEU A 114 3.19 -1.90 13.65
CA LEU A 114 3.44 -1.45 15.04
C LEU A 114 4.84 -0.88 15.20
N ASN A 115 5.86 -1.48 14.57
CA ASN A 115 7.22 -0.97 14.62
C ASN A 115 7.34 0.39 13.89
N VAL A 116 6.67 0.57 12.75
CA VAL A 116 6.57 1.88 12.08
C VAL A 116 5.98 2.92 13.04
N MET A 117 4.84 2.61 13.67
CA MET A 117 4.21 3.50 14.65
C MET A 117 5.14 3.81 15.84
N GLN A 118 5.91 2.83 16.32
CA GLN A 118 6.85 3.03 17.43
C GLN A 118 8.06 3.89 17.05
N LEU A 119 8.47 3.93 15.77
CA LEU A 119 9.54 4.81 15.32
C LEU A 119 9.19 6.29 15.52
N GLU A 120 7.93 6.66 15.58
CA GLU A 120 7.51 8.02 15.94
C GLU A 120 8.06 8.44 17.31
N CYS A 121 8.14 7.52 18.28
CA CYS A 121 8.74 7.82 19.58
C CYS A 121 10.27 8.03 19.48
N VAL A 122 10.94 7.31 18.58
CA VAL A 122 12.37 7.51 18.31
C VAL A 122 12.58 8.86 17.63
N LEU A 123 11.77 9.15 16.62
CA LEU A 123 11.83 10.41 15.87
C LEU A 123 11.51 11.61 16.77
N ALA A 124 10.54 11.50 17.69
CA ALA A 124 10.25 12.54 18.68
C ALA A 124 11.45 12.88 19.57
N ALA A 125 12.30 11.87 19.88
CA ALA A 125 13.47 12.08 20.72
C ALA A 125 14.63 12.76 19.97
N VAL A 126 14.68 12.71 18.64
CA VAL A 126 15.80 13.22 17.82
C VAL A 126 15.41 14.37 16.90
N SER A 127 14.12 14.56 16.63
CA SER A 127 13.60 15.61 15.73
C SER A 127 13.33 16.89 16.49
N SER A 128 13.67 18.03 15.87
CA SER A 128 13.36 19.37 16.38
C SER A 128 12.18 20.06 15.66
N THR A 129 11.41 19.33 14.86
CA THR A 129 10.39 19.91 13.97
C THR A 129 9.13 20.41 14.67
N GLY A 130 8.90 20.05 15.94
CA GLY A 130 7.72 20.47 16.69
C GLY A 130 6.39 19.83 16.28
N PHE A 131 6.40 18.89 15.33
CA PHE A 131 5.21 18.12 14.99
C PHE A 131 4.84 17.14 16.12
N PRO A 132 3.55 16.94 16.42
CA PRO A 132 3.10 15.83 17.27
C PRO A 132 3.65 14.51 16.74
N ARG A 133 4.17 13.68 17.64
CA ARG A 133 4.76 12.39 17.27
C ARG A 133 4.44 11.37 18.34
N GLY A 134 3.75 10.34 17.94
CA GLY A 134 3.41 9.25 18.85
C GLY A 134 2.55 8.20 18.18
N ILE A 135 2.53 7.01 18.77
CA ILE A 135 1.66 5.92 18.31
C ILE A 135 0.17 6.27 18.41
N GLU A 136 -0.17 7.29 19.18
CA GLU A 136 -1.53 7.75 19.42
C GLU A 136 -1.99 8.80 18.37
N ASP A 137 -1.08 9.33 17.54
CA ASP A 137 -1.39 10.28 16.47
C ASP A 137 -1.92 9.63 15.18
N TYR A 138 -2.13 8.31 15.21
CA TYR A 138 -2.76 7.58 14.11
C TYR A 138 -4.28 7.68 14.18
N THR A 139 -4.91 7.66 13.01
CA THR A 139 -6.37 7.73 12.86
C THR A 139 -6.92 6.47 12.20
N LEU A 140 -8.12 6.09 12.57
CA LEU A 140 -8.90 5.06 11.88
C LEU A 140 -10.18 5.69 11.33
N THR A 141 -10.49 5.41 10.07
CA THR A 141 -11.68 5.91 9.37
C THR A 141 -12.41 4.74 8.73
N LEU A 142 -13.73 4.70 8.88
CA LEU A 142 -14.62 3.84 8.10
C LEU A 142 -15.32 4.68 7.02
N PHE A 143 -15.48 4.13 5.83
CA PHE A 143 -16.19 4.76 4.71
C PHE A 143 -17.38 3.88 4.34
N GLY A 144 -18.57 4.31 4.74
CA GLY A 144 -19.81 3.54 4.68
C GLY A 144 -19.92 2.54 5.83
N GLU A 145 -21.16 2.11 6.11
CA GLU A 145 -21.45 1.12 7.14
C GLU A 145 -20.80 -0.22 6.79
N PRO A 146 -20.04 -0.86 7.72
CA PRO A 146 -19.52 -2.20 7.47
C PRO A 146 -20.65 -3.19 7.18
N ALA A 147 -20.65 -3.79 5.99
CA ALA A 147 -21.74 -4.65 5.52
C ALA A 147 -21.21 -5.81 4.68
N ALA A 148 -21.91 -6.94 4.72
CA ALA A 148 -21.61 -8.09 3.86
C ALA A 148 -22.21 -7.96 2.46
N ASP A 149 -23.26 -7.16 2.31
CA ASP A 149 -24.09 -7.00 1.13
C ASP A 149 -23.98 -5.62 0.45
N ALA A 150 -23.15 -4.74 0.99
CA ALA A 150 -22.84 -3.42 0.41
C ALA A 150 -21.32 -3.14 0.46
N PRO A 151 -20.79 -2.38 -0.52
CA PRO A 151 -19.39 -1.95 -0.49
C PRO A 151 -19.13 -0.99 0.67
N TRP A 152 -18.01 -1.18 1.34
CA TRP A 152 -17.49 -0.27 2.37
C TRP A 152 -15.97 -0.27 2.36
N ALA A 153 -15.36 0.64 3.10
CA ALA A 153 -13.91 0.72 3.18
C ALA A 153 -13.46 1.18 4.57
N TRP A 154 -12.17 1.02 4.85
CA TRP A 154 -11.55 1.60 6.03
C TRP A 154 -10.10 2.00 5.76
N ARG A 155 -9.60 2.93 6.54
CA ARG A 155 -8.23 3.43 6.45
C ARG A 155 -7.63 3.57 7.83
N LEU A 156 -6.43 3.00 8.03
CA LEU A 156 -5.53 3.39 9.11
C LEU A 156 -4.49 4.34 8.52
N GLU A 157 -4.30 5.47 9.16
CA GLU A 157 -3.40 6.49 8.63
C GLU A 157 -2.67 7.22 9.75
N GLY A 158 -1.40 7.55 9.51
CA GLY A 158 -0.54 8.30 10.40
C GLY A 158 0.75 8.73 9.71
N HIS A 159 1.66 9.34 10.43
CA HIS A 159 2.99 9.59 9.88
C HIS A 159 3.66 8.24 9.57
N HIS A 160 4.18 8.11 8.36
CA HIS A 160 4.81 6.90 7.82
C HIS A 160 3.92 5.64 7.70
N ALA A 161 2.60 5.74 7.85
CA ALA A 161 1.71 4.64 7.48
C ALA A 161 0.41 5.14 6.87
N SER A 162 -0.05 4.46 5.81
CA SER A 162 -1.41 4.60 5.28
C SER A 162 -1.84 3.27 4.65
N LEU A 163 -2.82 2.63 5.27
CA LEU A 163 -3.42 1.38 4.79
C LEU A 163 -4.84 1.69 4.34
N ASN A 164 -5.12 1.56 3.05
CA ASN A 164 -6.41 1.87 2.44
C ASN A 164 -7.09 0.57 1.97
N ILE A 165 -8.17 0.20 2.63
CA ILE A 165 -8.81 -1.09 2.45
C ILE A 165 -10.21 -0.89 1.91
N SER A 166 -10.57 -1.60 0.84
CA SER A 166 -11.93 -1.63 0.32
C SER A 166 -12.46 -3.05 0.30
N VAL A 167 -13.69 -3.23 0.75
CA VAL A 167 -14.39 -4.51 0.83
C VAL A 167 -15.65 -4.42 0.00
N VAL A 168 -15.86 -5.38 -0.91
CA VAL A 168 -17.06 -5.45 -1.73
C VAL A 168 -17.80 -6.76 -1.48
N PRO A 169 -19.14 -6.79 -1.69
CA PRO A 169 -19.91 -8.02 -1.58
C PRO A 169 -19.30 -9.16 -2.41
N GLY A 170 -19.37 -10.38 -1.87
CA GLY A 170 -18.76 -11.55 -2.51
C GLY A 170 -17.30 -11.80 -2.11
N GLY A 171 -16.74 -11.01 -1.15
CA GLY A 171 -15.43 -11.24 -0.55
C GLY A 171 -14.27 -10.54 -1.27
N GLY A 172 -14.55 -9.68 -2.26
CA GLY A 172 -13.50 -8.90 -2.90
C GLY A 172 -12.86 -7.91 -1.93
N ILE A 173 -11.52 -7.96 -1.79
CA ILE A 173 -10.74 -7.09 -0.89
C ILE A 173 -9.65 -6.41 -1.72
N SER A 174 -9.62 -5.07 -1.68
CA SER A 174 -8.47 -4.30 -2.17
C SER A 174 -7.73 -3.71 -0.98
N VAL A 175 -6.39 -3.76 -1.05
CA VAL A 175 -5.50 -3.25 -0.02
C VAL A 175 -4.59 -2.13 -0.55
N THR A 176 -4.89 -1.60 -1.71
CA THR A 176 -4.11 -0.52 -2.33
C THR A 176 -4.90 0.78 -2.39
N PRO A 177 -4.21 1.94 -2.23
CA PRO A 177 -2.78 2.11 -1.92
C PRO A 177 -2.40 1.61 -0.54
N THR A 178 -1.21 0.98 -0.41
CA THR A 178 -0.56 0.68 0.88
C THR A 178 0.74 1.45 0.97
N PHE A 179 0.94 2.16 2.06
CA PHE A 179 2.16 2.90 2.35
C PHE A 179 2.69 2.54 3.73
N LEU A 180 3.97 2.22 3.80
CA LEU A 180 4.74 2.09 5.04
C LEU A 180 6.08 2.81 4.86
N GLY A 181 6.46 3.63 5.81
CA GLY A 181 7.73 4.33 5.80
C GLY A 181 8.47 4.21 7.14
N THR A 182 9.68 4.68 7.18
CA THR A 182 10.51 4.69 8.40
C THR A 182 11.44 5.90 8.43
N ASP A 183 11.43 6.62 9.53
CA ASP A 183 12.42 7.64 9.86
C ASP A 183 12.81 7.49 11.34
N PRO A 184 14.04 7.02 11.63
CA PRO A 184 15.09 6.62 10.70
C PRO A 184 14.84 5.24 10.05
N ALA A 185 15.47 4.97 8.90
CA ALA A 185 15.50 3.63 8.29
C ALA A 185 16.28 2.64 9.15
N GLU A 186 17.42 3.08 9.71
CA GLU A 186 18.19 2.35 10.73
C GLU A 186 18.35 3.25 11.97
N ILE A 187 17.96 2.74 13.14
CA ILE A 187 18.10 3.48 14.41
C ILE A 187 19.59 3.65 14.72
N PRO A 188 20.10 4.90 14.79
CA PRO A 188 21.55 5.13 14.83
C PRO A 188 22.18 4.89 16.21
N SER A 189 21.41 4.92 17.30
CA SER A 189 21.93 4.85 18.66
C SER A 189 20.87 4.41 19.68
N GLY A 190 21.32 4.12 20.91
CA GLY A 190 20.46 3.72 22.02
C GLY A 190 20.21 2.21 22.07
N PRO A 191 19.25 1.77 22.91
CA PRO A 191 18.97 0.33 23.11
C PRO A 191 18.48 -0.39 21.85
N LEU A 192 17.93 0.33 20.87
CA LEU A 192 17.42 -0.21 19.62
C LEU A 192 18.34 0.09 18.42
N ALA A 193 19.60 0.50 18.66
CA ALA A 193 20.55 0.78 17.60
C ALA A 193 20.67 -0.41 16.61
N GLY A 194 20.68 -0.12 15.31
CA GLY A 194 20.76 -1.10 14.25
C GLY A 194 19.42 -1.76 13.85
N VAL A 195 18.31 -1.44 14.53
CA VAL A 195 16.97 -1.91 14.11
C VAL A 195 16.58 -1.21 12.82
N ARG A 196 16.13 -2.01 11.83
CA ARG A 196 15.62 -1.59 10.52
C ARG A 196 14.29 -2.30 10.28
N VAL A 197 13.18 -1.55 10.25
CA VAL A 197 11.83 -2.14 10.13
C VAL A 197 11.58 -2.67 8.72
N LEU A 198 11.99 -1.92 7.68
CA LEU A 198 11.87 -2.29 6.26
C LEU A 198 13.20 -2.87 5.72
N ARG A 199 13.87 -3.68 6.54
CA ARG A 199 15.19 -4.23 6.21
C ARG A 199 15.15 -5.21 5.04
N VAL A 200 14.13 -6.05 5.00
CA VAL A 200 14.07 -7.16 4.03
C VAL A 200 13.85 -6.61 2.62
N GLU A 201 13.00 -5.61 2.49
CA GLU A 201 12.75 -4.92 1.23
C GLU A 201 14.03 -4.27 0.68
N GLU A 202 14.79 -3.60 1.55
CA GLU A 202 16.06 -2.99 1.15
C GLU A 202 17.12 -4.04 0.80
N ASP A 203 17.32 -5.02 1.66
CA ASP A 203 18.38 -6.03 1.49
C ASP A 203 18.14 -6.88 0.23
N LEU A 204 16.87 -7.25 -0.08
CA LEU A 204 16.53 -7.99 -1.30
C LEU A 204 16.69 -7.12 -2.56
N GLY A 205 16.24 -5.87 -2.53
CA GLY A 205 16.43 -4.95 -3.66
C GLY A 205 17.91 -4.73 -3.98
N ARG A 206 18.74 -4.52 -2.95
CA ARG A 206 20.21 -4.42 -3.10
C ARG A 206 20.86 -5.72 -3.58
N ALA A 207 20.44 -6.87 -3.05
CA ALA A 207 20.96 -8.15 -3.50
C ALA A 207 20.66 -8.40 -4.97
N LEU A 208 19.47 -8.06 -5.42
CA LEU A 208 19.07 -8.18 -6.82
C LEU A 208 19.96 -7.30 -7.71
N VAL A 209 20.04 -5.98 -7.46
CA VAL A 209 20.83 -5.08 -8.31
C VAL A 209 22.31 -5.42 -8.28
N ALA A 210 22.84 -5.89 -7.15
CA ALA A 210 24.23 -6.34 -7.03
C ALA A 210 24.53 -7.59 -7.86
N SER A 211 23.54 -8.49 -8.02
CA SER A 211 23.68 -9.74 -8.79
C SER A 211 23.67 -9.54 -10.31
N LEU A 212 23.25 -8.37 -10.80
CA LEU A 212 23.11 -8.09 -12.22
C LEU A 212 24.48 -8.02 -12.91
N SER A 213 24.58 -8.59 -14.11
CA SER A 213 25.69 -8.39 -15.03
C SER A 213 25.75 -6.94 -15.53
N ASP A 214 26.88 -6.52 -16.12
CA ASP A 214 27.04 -5.16 -16.64
C ASP A 214 25.94 -4.79 -17.66
N GLY A 215 25.57 -5.72 -18.55
CA GLY A 215 24.50 -5.51 -19.53
C GLY A 215 23.13 -5.35 -18.87
N GLN A 216 22.83 -6.15 -17.85
CA GLN A 216 21.59 -6.08 -17.08
C GLN A 216 21.53 -4.80 -16.24
N ARG A 217 22.67 -4.39 -15.63
CA ARG A 217 22.75 -3.11 -14.89
C ARG A 217 22.48 -1.92 -15.79
N ALA A 218 23.00 -1.92 -17.03
CA ALA A 218 22.75 -0.86 -18.00
C ALA A 218 21.25 -0.71 -18.35
N ALA A 219 20.47 -1.77 -18.25
CA ALA A 219 19.01 -1.73 -18.42
C ALA A 219 18.28 -1.36 -17.13
N ALA A 220 18.74 -1.89 -15.96
CA ALA A 220 18.05 -1.73 -14.68
C ALA A 220 18.31 -0.36 -14.03
N ILE A 221 19.54 0.17 -14.13
CA ILE A 221 19.94 1.40 -13.44
C ILE A 221 19.65 2.60 -14.33
N LEU A 222 18.59 3.33 -13.99
CA LEU A 222 18.13 4.48 -14.77
C LEU A 222 18.99 5.74 -14.55
N ALA A 223 19.58 5.87 -13.35
CA ALA A 223 20.53 6.94 -13.03
C ALA A 223 21.41 6.53 -11.84
N GLY A 224 22.69 6.90 -11.86
CA GLY A 224 23.60 6.77 -10.73
C GLY A 224 23.51 7.94 -9.76
N ASP A 225 24.30 7.91 -8.68
CA ASP A 225 24.32 8.93 -7.61
C ASP A 225 24.50 10.38 -8.14
N ALA A 226 25.46 10.59 -9.05
CA ALA A 226 25.75 11.92 -9.56
C ALA A 226 24.62 12.48 -10.42
N ASP A 227 23.90 11.59 -11.12
CA ASP A 227 22.82 11.94 -12.04
C ASP A 227 21.47 12.03 -11.32
N TYR A 228 21.34 11.38 -10.15
CA TYR A 228 20.11 11.40 -9.35
C TYR A 228 19.67 12.83 -9.05
N ASN A 229 20.58 13.63 -8.49
CA ASN A 229 20.32 15.03 -8.15
C ASN A 229 20.06 15.91 -9.37
N ALA A 230 20.69 15.59 -10.52
CA ALA A 230 20.50 16.34 -11.77
C ALA A 230 19.18 15.97 -12.46
N LYS A 231 18.72 14.73 -12.35
CA LYS A 231 17.55 14.21 -13.05
C LYS A 231 16.25 14.41 -12.26
N PHE A 232 16.32 14.38 -10.93
CA PHE A 232 15.15 14.42 -10.05
C PHE A 232 15.06 15.64 -9.15
N GLY A 233 16.06 16.55 -9.20
CA GLY A 233 16.12 17.73 -8.32
C GLY A 233 16.52 17.40 -6.89
N TYR A 234 17.07 18.38 -6.20
CA TYR A 234 17.54 18.22 -4.81
C TYR A 234 16.40 18.25 -3.77
N THR A 235 15.19 18.42 -4.22
CA THR A 235 14.13 18.94 -3.37
C THR A 235 13.20 17.88 -2.82
N TYR A 236 13.53 16.69 -2.68
CA TYR A 236 12.66 15.63 -2.17
C TYR A 236 12.25 14.62 -3.27
N ALA A 237 12.01 13.42 -2.88
CA ALA A 237 11.40 12.36 -3.63
C ALA A 237 10.08 12.73 -4.36
N TYR A 238 9.56 13.92 -4.12
CA TYR A 238 8.38 14.50 -4.76
C TYR A 238 8.56 14.91 -6.22
N ASP A 239 9.80 15.20 -6.62
CA ASP A 239 10.11 15.61 -7.98
C ASP A 239 10.55 14.45 -8.86
N ALA A 240 10.68 13.26 -8.30
CA ALA A 240 10.84 12.07 -9.11
C ALA A 240 9.57 11.89 -9.95
N PRO A 241 9.67 11.77 -11.29
CA PRO A 241 8.49 11.65 -12.15
C PRO A 241 7.67 10.39 -11.86
N TRP A 242 8.11 9.57 -10.95
CA TRP A 242 7.54 8.30 -10.55
C TRP A 242 7.11 8.26 -9.08
N ASP A 243 7.21 9.37 -8.38
CA ASP A 243 6.81 9.49 -6.99
C ASP A 243 5.27 9.50 -6.88
N LEU A 244 4.70 8.32 -6.86
CA LEU A 244 3.26 8.10 -6.78
C LEU A 244 2.73 8.03 -5.35
N HIS A 245 3.62 8.07 -4.36
CA HIS A 245 3.20 8.08 -2.96
C HIS A 245 2.82 9.47 -2.46
N ALA A 246 3.11 10.50 -3.23
CA ALA A 246 2.74 11.84 -2.84
C ALA A 246 1.23 11.97 -2.66
N SER A 247 0.81 12.31 -1.46
CA SER A 247 -0.57 12.70 -1.18
C SER A 247 -1.03 13.88 -2.07
N ASN A 248 -0.09 14.63 -2.63
CA ASN A 248 -0.36 15.74 -3.52
C ASN A 248 -0.94 15.31 -4.88
N ILE A 249 -0.62 14.11 -5.37
CA ILE A 249 -1.19 13.57 -6.62
C ILE A 249 -2.71 13.40 -6.49
N LEU A 250 -3.20 13.12 -5.28
CA LEU A 250 -4.61 12.86 -5.03
C LEU A 250 -5.45 14.10 -4.82
N LYS A 251 -4.83 15.26 -4.61
CA LYS A 251 -5.53 16.55 -4.47
C LYS A 251 -5.87 17.16 -5.82
N ASP A 252 -5.15 16.78 -6.87
CA ASP A 252 -5.40 17.22 -8.24
C ASP A 252 -5.95 16.05 -9.07
N PRO A 253 -7.23 16.09 -9.50
CA PRO A 253 -7.80 15.05 -10.35
C PRO A 253 -7.02 14.83 -11.65
N SER A 254 -6.34 15.84 -12.19
CA SER A 254 -5.55 15.72 -13.42
C SER A 254 -4.30 14.86 -13.20
N GLU A 255 -3.67 14.96 -12.04
CA GLU A 255 -2.52 14.13 -11.67
C GLU A 255 -2.93 12.66 -11.47
N TRP A 256 -4.11 12.42 -10.88
CA TRP A 256 -4.68 11.08 -10.77
C TRP A 256 -4.92 10.43 -12.13
N GLU A 257 -5.51 11.16 -13.08
CA GLU A 257 -5.74 10.67 -14.44
C GLU A 257 -4.41 10.46 -15.18
N ARG A 258 -3.43 11.33 -15.00
CA ARG A 258 -2.09 11.17 -15.56
C ARG A 258 -1.43 9.88 -15.07
N TRP A 259 -1.45 9.62 -13.77
CA TRP A 259 -0.91 8.38 -13.23
C TRP A 259 -1.60 7.15 -13.82
N LYS A 260 -2.92 7.17 -13.98
CA LYS A 260 -3.67 6.05 -14.58
C LYS A 260 -3.29 5.77 -16.04
N THR A 261 -2.83 6.77 -16.77
CA THR A 261 -2.64 6.70 -18.23
C THR A 261 -1.18 6.64 -18.66
N GLU A 262 -0.26 7.22 -17.90
CA GLU A 262 1.11 7.46 -18.33
C GLU A 262 2.16 6.51 -17.72
N LEU A 263 1.78 5.63 -16.79
CA LEU A 263 2.73 4.68 -16.21
C LEU A 263 3.16 3.63 -17.25
N THR A 264 4.38 3.79 -17.75
CA THR A 264 5.04 2.82 -18.63
C THR A 264 6.11 2.07 -17.84
N PRO A 265 6.13 0.73 -17.87
CA PRO A 265 7.20 -0.04 -17.28
C PRO A 265 8.56 0.39 -17.82
N ASP A 266 9.54 0.55 -16.92
CA ASP A 266 10.91 0.96 -17.22
C ASP A 266 11.89 0.13 -16.37
N GLY A 267 13.14 0.01 -16.83
CA GLY A 267 14.15 -0.83 -16.20
C GLY A 267 14.29 -2.19 -16.90
N ILE A 268 14.87 -3.17 -16.21
CA ILE A 268 15.09 -4.51 -16.75
C ILE A 268 13.82 -5.35 -16.67
N ALA A 269 13.46 -5.99 -17.79
CA ALA A 269 12.31 -6.91 -17.82
C ALA A 269 12.61 -8.21 -17.04
N PHE A 270 11.61 -8.81 -16.41
CA PHE A 270 11.73 -10.09 -15.71
C PHE A 270 12.31 -11.19 -16.60
N ALA A 271 11.92 -11.23 -17.86
CA ALA A 271 12.42 -12.22 -18.83
C ALA A 271 13.92 -12.09 -19.14
N ASP A 272 14.53 -10.92 -18.91
CA ASP A 272 15.95 -10.67 -19.14
C ASP A 272 16.82 -11.00 -17.89
N LEU A 273 16.20 -11.40 -16.79
CA LEU A 273 16.85 -11.89 -15.58
C LEU A 273 17.13 -13.38 -15.68
N ASP A 274 18.25 -13.84 -15.08
CA ASP A 274 18.46 -15.27 -14.91
C ASP A 274 17.55 -15.88 -13.83
N GLY A 275 17.50 -17.23 -13.74
CA GLY A 275 16.58 -17.89 -12.82
C GLY A 275 16.82 -17.58 -11.34
N ALA A 276 18.07 -17.26 -10.92
CA ALA A 276 18.36 -16.87 -9.55
C ALA A 276 17.89 -15.43 -9.27
N GLN A 277 18.11 -14.53 -10.21
CA GLN A 277 17.66 -13.14 -10.16
C GLN A 277 16.12 -13.05 -10.19
N GLN A 278 15.46 -13.85 -11.03
CA GLN A 278 14.00 -13.98 -11.05
C GLN A 278 13.46 -14.43 -9.69
N ALA A 279 14.12 -15.41 -9.06
CA ALA A 279 13.73 -15.88 -7.74
C ALA A 279 13.88 -14.79 -6.66
N MET A 280 14.95 -13.97 -6.69
CA MET A 280 15.12 -12.83 -5.78
C MET A 280 14.03 -11.78 -5.97
N LEU A 281 13.66 -11.46 -7.22
CA LEU A 281 12.59 -10.49 -7.48
C LEU A 281 11.23 -11.01 -7.01
N VAL A 282 10.95 -12.30 -7.18
CA VAL A 282 9.75 -12.94 -6.65
C VAL A 282 9.74 -12.93 -5.12
N GLU A 283 10.87 -13.23 -4.47
CA GLU A 283 11.00 -13.18 -3.00
C GLU A 283 10.75 -11.75 -2.46
N LEU A 284 11.22 -10.73 -3.16
CA LEU A 284 10.96 -9.34 -2.82
C LEU A 284 9.47 -8.99 -2.93
N LEU A 285 8.79 -9.45 -3.97
CA LEU A 285 7.34 -9.28 -4.11
C LEU A 285 6.57 -10.02 -3.01
N ASP A 286 6.97 -11.24 -2.70
CA ASP A 286 6.37 -12.04 -1.63
C ASP A 286 6.55 -11.36 -0.26
N GLU A 287 7.68 -10.66 -0.03
CA GLU A 287 7.89 -9.82 1.16
C GLU A 287 6.87 -8.68 1.26
N VAL A 288 6.62 -8.00 0.15
CA VAL A 288 5.63 -6.90 0.08
C VAL A 288 4.23 -7.42 0.38
N PHE A 289 3.81 -8.51 -0.29
CA PHE A 289 2.49 -9.10 -0.12
C PHE A 289 2.28 -9.72 1.26
N ALA A 290 3.36 -10.23 1.89
CA ALA A 290 3.32 -10.81 3.23
C ALA A 290 2.96 -9.81 4.35
N THR A 291 2.79 -8.54 4.03
CA THR A 291 2.16 -7.56 4.93
C THR A 291 0.72 -7.97 5.27
N TYR A 292 0.03 -8.61 4.35
CA TYR A 292 -1.35 -9.06 4.49
C TYR A 292 -1.45 -10.56 4.75
N ARG A 293 -2.62 -11.01 5.17
CA ARG A 293 -2.90 -12.43 5.37
C ARG A 293 -2.67 -13.24 4.09
N PRO A 294 -2.35 -14.54 4.23
CA PRO A 294 -2.00 -15.38 3.09
C PRO A 294 -3.04 -15.38 1.97
N GLU A 295 -4.32 -15.29 2.30
CA GLU A 295 -5.42 -15.30 1.34
C GLU A 295 -5.36 -14.06 0.42
N VAL A 296 -5.10 -12.87 1.01
CA VAL A 296 -4.94 -11.62 0.26
C VAL A 296 -3.61 -11.63 -0.52
N ALA A 297 -2.52 -12.03 0.13
CA ALA A 297 -1.21 -12.12 -0.50
C ALA A 297 -1.23 -13.04 -1.73
N ALA A 298 -1.90 -14.20 -1.63
CA ALA A 298 -2.05 -15.15 -2.73
C ALA A 298 -2.84 -14.54 -3.89
N SER A 299 -3.97 -13.89 -3.61
CA SER A 299 -4.80 -13.24 -4.65
C SER A 299 -3.99 -12.22 -5.47
N TYR A 300 -3.21 -11.37 -4.82
CA TYR A 300 -2.35 -10.41 -5.53
C TYR A 300 -1.20 -11.09 -6.27
N ARG A 301 -0.60 -12.13 -5.68
CA ARG A 301 0.47 -12.90 -6.31
C ARG A 301 0.00 -13.60 -7.57
N GLU A 302 -1.21 -14.17 -7.56
CA GLU A 302 -1.83 -14.85 -8.70
C GLU A 302 -2.28 -13.89 -9.81
N SER A 303 -2.69 -12.68 -9.43
CA SER A 303 -3.10 -11.65 -10.40
C SER A 303 -1.93 -10.99 -11.13
N LEU A 304 -0.71 -11.13 -10.62
CA LEU A 304 0.47 -10.47 -11.15
C LEU A 304 1.00 -11.19 -12.40
N ASN A 305 1.03 -10.48 -13.53
CA ASN A 305 1.66 -10.98 -14.76
C ASN A 305 3.18 -10.77 -14.71
N LEU A 306 3.92 -11.85 -14.45
CA LEU A 306 5.39 -11.79 -14.37
C LEU A 306 6.06 -11.44 -15.70
N ASP A 307 5.45 -11.78 -16.85
CA ASP A 307 6.00 -11.48 -18.17
C ASP A 307 6.04 -9.96 -18.46
N GLU A 308 5.21 -9.18 -17.75
CA GLU A 308 5.17 -7.73 -17.84
C GLU A 308 6.00 -7.03 -16.74
N LEU A 309 6.60 -7.80 -15.83
CA LEU A 309 7.28 -7.25 -14.67
C LEU A 309 8.64 -6.64 -15.04
N HIS A 310 8.90 -5.46 -14.50
CA HIS A 310 10.18 -4.74 -14.66
C HIS A 310 10.71 -4.34 -13.30
N PHE A 311 12.04 -4.29 -13.20
CA PHE A 311 12.76 -3.77 -12.04
C PHE A 311 13.65 -2.62 -12.47
N ALA A 312 13.57 -1.49 -11.76
CA ALA A 312 14.41 -0.33 -11.99
C ALA A 312 15.07 0.16 -10.70
N TRP A 313 16.28 0.68 -10.82
CA TRP A 313 17.09 1.21 -9.71
C TRP A 313 17.61 2.61 -10.04
N ILE A 314 17.73 3.45 -9.02
CA ILE A 314 18.34 4.78 -9.11
C ILE A 314 19.17 5.01 -7.84
N GLY A 315 20.34 5.63 -7.99
CA GLY A 315 21.21 6.01 -6.86
C GLY A 315 22.31 5.01 -6.54
N GLY A 316 22.80 5.10 -5.32
CA GLY A 316 23.96 4.31 -4.85
C GLY A 316 23.66 2.82 -4.65
N LEU A 317 24.70 2.00 -4.76
CA LEU A 317 24.58 0.55 -4.63
C LEU A 317 24.99 0.04 -3.25
N GLU A 318 25.74 0.85 -2.51
CA GLU A 318 26.25 0.46 -1.20
C GLU A 318 25.25 0.78 -0.09
N LYS A 319 25.35 0.06 1.03
CA LYS A 319 24.54 0.35 2.22
C LYS A 319 24.78 1.79 2.70
N ASN A 320 23.70 2.46 3.11
CA ASN A 320 23.68 3.86 3.55
C ASN A 320 23.92 4.90 2.43
N GLU A 321 23.87 4.49 1.18
CA GLU A 321 23.79 5.42 0.07
C GLU A 321 22.32 5.68 -0.30
N PRO A 322 21.96 6.94 -0.61
CA PRO A 322 20.63 7.27 -1.11
C PRO A 322 20.30 6.45 -2.36
N HIS A 323 19.13 5.86 -2.37
CA HIS A 323 18.68 5.02 -3.49
C HIS A 323 17.17 4.94 -3.56
N TYR A 324 16.71 4.57 -4.74
CA TYR A 324 15.32 4.27 -5.05
C TYR A 324 15.26 3.04 -5.94
N TYR A 325 14.27 2.20 -5.74
CA TYR A 325 13.95 1.18 -6.72
C TYR A 325 12.45 1.01 -6.87
N ARG A 326 12.04 0.45 -8.01
CA ARG A 326 10.65 0.10 -8.24
C ARG A 326 10.52 -1.25 -8.93
N ILE A 327 9.38 -1.89 -8.70
CA ILE A 327 8.92 -3.08 -9.37
C ILE A 327 7.57 -2.75 -9.96
N GLN A 328 7.38 -2.94 -11.27
CA GLN A 328 6.16 -2.50 -11.93
C GLN A 328 5.74 -3.39 -13.08
N THR A 329 4.42 -3.44 -13.33
CA THR A 329 3.79 -3.86 -14.58
C THR A 329 2.97 -2.69 -15.14
N GLY A 330 2.12 -2.94 -16.14
CA GLY A 330 1.14 -1.95 -16.59
C GLY A 330 0.10 -1.55 -15.52
N ASP A 331 -0.13 -2.36 -14.49
CA ASP A 331 -1.11 -2.10 -13.42
C ASP A 331 -0.48 -2.03 -12.03
N PHE A 332 0.42 -2.95 -11.71
CA PHE A 332 1.09 -3.03 -10.41
C PHE A 332 2.27 -2.08 -10.33
N LEU A 333 2.43 -1.43 -9.18
CA LEU A 333 3.60 -0.64 -8.83
C LEU A 333 3.97 -0.86 -7.36
N PHE A 334 5.23 -1.18 -7.11
CA PHE A 334 5.85 -1.07 -5.81
C PHE A 334 7.08 -0.17 -5.92
N GLU A 335 7.17 0.82 -5.04
CA GLU A 335 8.29 1.75 -4.95
C GLU A 335 8.91 1.67 -3.56
N TYR A 336 10.22 1.69 -3.50
CA TYR A 336 11.02 1.82 -2.28
C TYR A 336 11.97 3.00 -2.45
N ASP A 337 11.75 4.04 -1.68
CA ASP A 337 12.47 5.30 -1.75
C ASP A 337 13.25 5.50 -0.44
N ASN A 338 14.58 5.54 -0.49
CA ASN A 338 15.47 5.83 0.62
C ASN A 338 16.45 6.94 0.25
N VAL A 339 15.91 8.06 -0.28
CA VAL A 339 16.75 9.19 -0.73
C VAL A 339 16.91 10.27 0.32
N GLN A 340 15.96 10.40 1.23
CA GLN A 340 15.98 11.40 2.30
C GLN A 340 16.89 10.99 3.45
N GLY A 341 17.23 11.96 4.33
CA GLY A 341 18.03 11.66 5.51
C GLY A 341 19.40 11.05 5.20
N ASN A 342 19.96 11.32 4.02
CA ASN A 342 21.20 10.71 3.53
C ASN A 342 21.12 9.17 3.46
N GLY A 343 20.03 8.63 2.91
CA GLY A 343 19.79 7.19 2.83
C GLY A 343 19.33 6.56 4.15
N ASN A 344 18.71 7.34 5.03
CA ASN A 344 18.20 6.86 6.31
C ASN A 344 16.75 7.27 6.59
N HIS A 345 15.94 7.42 5.53
CA HIS A 345 14.52 7.75 5.62
C HIS A 345 13.78 7.09 4.46
N VAL A 346 12.98 6.07 4.76
CA VAL A 346 12.36 5.20 3.76
C VAL A 346 10.89 5.50 3.59
N HIS A 347 10.46 5.51 2.32
CA HIS A 347 9.08 5.43 1.90
C HIS A 347 8.88 4.21 1.01
N ALA A 348 7.99 3.32 1.37
CA ALA A 348 7.62 2.16 0.57
C ALA A 348 6.12 2.23 0.25
N VAL A 349 5.77 2.22 -1.03
CA VAL A 349 4.39 2.31 -1.48
C VAL A 349 4.05 1.20 -2.47
N TRP A 350 2.88 0.61 -2.29
CA TRP A 350 2.32 -0.38 -3.18
C TRP A 350 0.98 0.13 -3.73
N ARG A 351 0.83 0.08 -5.05
CA ARG A 351 -0.34 0.59 -5.77
C ARG A 351 -0.80 -0.35 -6.88
N SER A 352 -2.07 -0.25 -7.23
CA SER A 352 -2.67 -0.83 -8.42
C SER A 352 -3.39 0.26 -9.21
N ARG A 353 -3.00 0.46 -10.48
CA ARG A 353 -3.60 1.48 -11.34
C ARG A 353 -5.11 1.31 -11.50
N SER A 354 -5.56 0.09 -11.63
CA SER A 354 -6.98 -0.23 -11.80
C SER A 354 -7.71 -0.49 -10.50
N GLY A 355 -6.99 -0.97 -9.46
CA GLY A 355 -7.54 -1.54 -8.23
C GLY A 355 -7.42 -0.67 -6.99
N ASP A 356 -6.72 0.46 -7.05
CA ASP A 356 -6.62 1.38 -5.91
C ASP A 356 -8.00 1.78 -5.40
N PHE A 357 -8.17 1.78 -4.08
CA PHE A 357 -9.43 2.05 -3.39
C PHE A 357 -10.58 1.10 -3.78
N GLY A 358 -10.26 -0.04 -4.39
CA GLY A 358 -11.24 -1.02 -4.84
C GLY A 358 -11.98 -0.64 -6.12
N ASP A 359 -11.45 0.27 -6.95
CA ASP A 359 -12.13 0.78 -8.15
C ASP A 359 -12.51 -0.32 -9.14
N ASP A 360 -11.64 -1.30 -9.35
CA ASP A 360 -11.88 -2.44 -10.24
C ASP A 360 -12.94 -3.39 -9.66
N LEU A 361 -12.88 -3.64 -8.35
CA LEU A 361 -13.83 -4.48 -7.63
C LEU A 361 -15.23 -3.86 -7.66
N LEU A 362 -15.31 -2.54 -7.41
CA LEU A 362 -16.56 -1.79 -7.46
C LEU A 362 -17.18 -1.80 -8.87
N ARG A 363 -16.36 -1.59 -9.91
CA ARG A 363 -16.84 -1.66 -11.30
C ARG A 363 -17.39 -3.05 -11.63
N ARG A 364 -16.70 -4.13 -11.22
CA ARG A 364 -17.16 -5.51 -11.42
C ARG A 364 -18.46 -5.78 -10.66
N HIS A 365 -18.53 -5.34 -9.40
CA HIS A 365 -19.73 -5.50 -8.57
C HIS A 365 -20.95 -4.83 -9.22
N TYR A 366 -20.85 -3.55 -9.62
CA TYR A 366 -21.95 -2.84 -10.27
C TYR A 366 -22.32 -3.42 -11.64
N ALA A 367 -21.38 -3.92 -12.42
CA ALA A 367 -21.66 -4.55 -13.71
C ALA A 367 -22.40 -5.90 -13.58
N GLN A 368 -22.31 -6.57 -12.44
CA GLN A 368 -23.00 -7.84 -12.17
C GLN A 368 -24.39 -7.64 -11.51
N ALA A 369 -24.59 -6.50 -10.84
CA ALA A 369 -25.83 -6.19 -10.12
C ALA A 369 -26.89 -5.54 -11.01
N HIS A 370 -26.56 -5.19 -12.24
CA HIS A 370 -27.41 -4.54 -13.25
C HIS A 370 -27.30 -5.26 -14.60
#